data_18e1cca69e389d476b6478ba46bdbe7c
#
_entry.id   18e1cca69e389d476b6478ba46bdbe7c
#
_cell.length_a   1.000
_cell.length_b   1.000
_cell.length_c   1.000
_cell.angle_alpha   90.00
_cell.angle_beta   90.00
_cell.angle_gamma   90.00
#
_symmetry.space_group_name_H-M   'P 1'
#
loop_
_entity.id
_entity.type
_entity.pdbx_description
1 polymer ?
#
loop_
_entity_poly.entity_id
_entity_poly.type
_entity_poly.pdbx_seq_one_letter_code
_entity_poly.pdbx_strand_id
1 'polypeptide(L)'
;MGLSSLPLVFLLAAAPPLGAASVPPIALPMSLEAFETVLQEGDISQLSAACADADRFGLQERLRLLRDRLMLVAPSPQPFAVVMANARALLACKAPDSTQIVLSRYGPGPGLQRREWLLLSWQAASAALDQDRAVLALRRLADGDLTRLDTELLIVGQSVDGLPLTRSALDLLANHELAAGRPEEAVTVLLAGRTPGVVASRRLGQVAELLAPLDPERSDLLLEAALDQ
;
A
#
# COMPACT_ATOMS: atom_id res chain seq x y z
N MET A 1 79.15 2.51 28.55
CA MET A 1 78.12 1.76 27.84
C MET A 1 76.97 1.48 28.79
N GLY A 2 76.02 2.36 28.84
CA GLY A 2 74.88 2.30 29.75
C GLY A 2 73.59 2.00 28.96
N LEU A 3 72.97 0.86 29.25
CA LEU A 3 71.66 0.46 28.73
C LEU A 3 70.59 1.05 29.63
N SER A 4 69.86 2.03 29.09
CA SER A 4 68.63 2.60 29.74
C SER A 4 67.46 1.72 29.45
N SER A 5 66.92 1.11 30.52
CA SER A 5 65.60 0.38 30.48
C SER A 5 64.52 1.38 30.63
N LEU A 6 63.58 1.44 29.60
CA LEU A 6 62.32 2.17 29.65
C LEU A 6 61.22 1.24 30.20
N PRO A 7 60.40 1.68 31.16
CA PRO A 7 59.25 0.89 31.63
C PRO A 7 58.09 1.02 30.65
N LEU A 8 57.54 -0.14 30.27
CA LEU A 8 56.32 -0.27 29.46
C LEU A 8 55.09 -0.02 30.37
N VAL A 9 54.43 1.12 30.21
CA VAL A 9 53.17 1.43 30.90
C VAL A 9 52.04 0.82 30.13
N PHE A 10 51.42 -0.22 30.67
CA PHE A 10 50.15 -0.79 30.17
C PHE A 10 48.97 0.13 30.56
N LEU A 11 48.42 0.85 29.61
CA LEU A 11 47.11 1.52 29.76
C LEU A 11 46.02 0.46 29.64
N LEU A 12 45.38 0.09 30.75
CA LEU A 12 44.11 -0.62 30.73
C LEU A 12 43.02 0.35 30.26
N ALA A 13 42.57 0.17 29.02
CA ALA A 13 41.35 0.83 28.52
C ALA A 13 40.11 0.20 29.20
N ALA A 14 39.46 0.95 30.06
CA ALA A 14 38.17 0.55 30.63
C ALA A 14 37.09 0.51 29.52
N ALA A 15 36.49 -0.66 29.30
CA ALA A 15 35.38 -0.80 28.39
C ALA A 15 34.18 0.04 28.90
N PRO A 16 33.46 0.76 28.01
CA PRO A 16 32.24 1.48 28.41
C PRO A 16 31.19 0.49 28.90
N PRO A 17 30.36 0.85 29.90
CA PRO A 17 29.27 0.00 30.36
C PRO A 17 28.29 -0.21 29.20
N LEU A 18 27.94 -1.46 28.94
CA LEU A 18 26.86 -1.85 28.03
C LEU A 18 25.60 -1.10 28.47
N GLY A 19 25.20 -0.10 27.68
CA GLY A 19 23.98 0.65 27.90
C GLY A 19 22.80 -0.33 27.99
N ALA A 20 22.07 -0.26 29.10
CA ALA A 20 20.84 -1.00 29.28
C ALA A 20 19.91 -0.66 28.10
N ALA A 21 19.62 -1.64 27.25
CA ALA A 21 18.64 -1.50 26.20
C ALA A 21 17.32 -1.11 26.86
N SER A 22 16.89 0.14 26.66
CA SER A 22 15.59 0.60 27.15
C SER A 22 14.51 -0.23 26.46
N VAL A 23 13.81 -1.06 27.21
CA VAL A 23 12.63 -1.78 26.72
C VAL A 23 11.65 -0.72 26.21
N PRO A 24 11.23 -0.76 24.94
CA PRO A 24 10.26 0.21 24.44
C PRO A 24 8.98 0.15 25.29
N PRO A 25 8.37 1.30 25.61
CA PRO A 25 7.17 1.33 26.43
C PRO A 25 6.08 0.48 25.75
N ILE A 26 5.42 -0.36 26.54
CA ILE A 26 4.29 -1.17 26.08
C ILE A 26 3.21 -0.19 25.61
N ALA A 27 2.93 -0.16 24.31
CA ALA A 27 1.84 0.65 23.78
C ALA A 27 0.51 0.13 24.37
N LEU A 28 -0.29 1.01 24.95
CA LEU A 28 -1.63 0.72 25.45
C LEU A 28 -2.67 1.32 24.50
N PRO A 29 -3.86 0.70 24.37
CA PRO A 29 -4.93 1.28 23.60
C PRO A 29 -5.41 2.60 24.22
N MET A 30 -6.00 3.46 23.41
CA MET A 30 -6.69 4.67 23.87
C MET A 30 -7.66 4.35 25.02
N SER A 31 -7.65 5.15 26.10
CA SER A 31 -8.58 4.97 27.22
C SER A 31 -10.04 5.07 26.78
N LEU A 32 -10.97 4.52 27.54
CA LEU A 32 -12.39 4.57 27.20
C LEU A 32 -12.90 6.02 27.15
N GLU A 33 -12.55 6.82 28.12
CA GLU A 33 -12.93 8.24 28.22
C GLU A 33 -12.42 9.06 27.02
N ALA A 34 -11.13 8.88 26.66
CA ALA A 34 -10.55 9.53 25.48
C ALA A 34 -11.22 9.07 24.19
N PHE A 35 -11.54 7.78 24.08
CA PHE A 35 -12.25 7.24 22.94
C PHE A 35 -13.67 7.84 22.80
N GLU A 36 -14.43 7.91 23.88
CA GLU A 36 -15.78 8.49 23.90
C GLU A 36 -15.76 9.98 23.51
N THR A 37 -14.78 10.74 24.02
CA THR A 37 -14.59 12.13 23.61
C THR A 37 -14.31 12.27 22.12
N VAL A 38 -13.39 11.46 21.58
CA VAL A 38 -13.09 11.48 20.14
C VAL A 38 -14.30 11.04 19.30
N LEU A 39 -15.05 10.04 19.75
CA LEU A 39 -16.23 9.56 19.05
C LEU A 39 -17.32 10.64 18.95
N GLN A 40 -17.51 11.45 19.99
CA GLN A 40 -18.55 12.49 20.05
C GLN A 40 -18.12 13.79 19.37
N GLU A 41 -16.91 14.26 19.65
CA GLU A 41 -16.45 15.61 19.32
C GLU A 41 -15.31 15.64 18.30
N GLY A 42 -14.68 14.49 18.03
CA GLY A 42 -13.50 14.40 17.19
C GLY A 42 -13.75 14.81 15.74
N ASP A 43 -12.77 15.49 15.16
CA ASP A 43 -12.70 15.74 13.72
C ASP A 43 -12.26 14.48 12.94
N ILE A 44 -12.26 14.56 11.60
CA ILE A 44 -11.90 13.43 10.73
C ILE A 44 -10.48 12.91 11.03
N SER A 45 -9.54 13.78 11.37
CA SER A 45 -8.16 13.40 11.70
C SER A 45 -8.08 12.62 13.01
N GLN A 46 -8.77 13.09 14.05
CA GLN A 46 -8.85 12.43 15.35
C GLN A 46 -9.57 11.08 15.26
N LEU A 47 -10.68 11.03 14.49
CA LEU A 47 -11.39 9.78 14.21
C LEU A 47 -10.48 8.78 13.44
N SER A 48 -9.70 9.26 12.47
CA SER A 48 -8.75 8.42 11.73
C SER A 48 -7.65 7.84 12.64
N ALA A 49 -7.10 8.66 13.55
CA ALA A 49 -6.12 8.20 14.53
C ALA A 49 -6.71 7.15 15.48
N ALA A 50 -7.96 7.36 15.94
CA ALA A 50 -8.67 6.39 16.77
C ALA A 50 -8.94 5.07 16.02
N CYS A 51 -9.18 5.12 14.69
CA CYS A 51 -9.30 3.91 13.88
C CYS A 51 -7.98 3.13 13.83
N ALA A 52 -6.85 3.81 13.63
CA ALA A 52 -5.53 3.17 13.63
C ALA A 52 -5.19 2.54 14.99
N ASP A 53 -5.56 3.20 16.09
CA ASP A 53 -5.43 2.66 17.44
C ASP A 53 -6.31 1.40 17.62
N ALA A 54 -7.59 1.50 17.30
CA ALA A 54 -8.54 0.38 17.43
C ALA A 54 -8.14 -0.82 16.55
N ASP A 55 -7.61 -0.60 15.34
CA ASP A 55 -7.09 -1.66 14.46
C ASP A 55 -5.87 -2.35 15.08
N ARG A 56 -4.91 -1.56 15.57
CA ARG A 56 -3.70 -2.07 16.23
C ARG A 56 -3.99 -3.03 17.38
N PHE A 57 -5.02 -2.74 18.15
CA PHE A 57 -5.41 -3.53 19.33
C PHE A 57 -6.59 -4.49 19.08
N GLY A 58 -7.05 -4.61 17.84
CA GLY A 58 -8.13 -5.53 17.44
C GLY A 58 -9.50 -5.16 18.04
N LEU A 59 -9.76 -3.90 18.36
CA LEU A 59 -10.95 -3.41 19.05
C LEU A 59 -12.12 -3.23 18.05
N GLN A 60 -12.72 -4.33 17.61
CA GLN A 60 -13.72 -4.36 16.54
C GLN A 60 -14.95 -3.48 16.81
N GLU A 61 -15.44 -3.44 18.05
CA GLU A 61 -16.60 -2.61 18.39
C GLU A 61 -16.27 -1.11 18.28
N ARG A 62 -15.06 -0.69 18.69
CA ARG A 62 -14.62 0.69 18.48
C ARG A 62 -14.52 1.03 16.99
N LEU A 63 -13.98 0.11 16.17
CA LEU A 63 -13.94 0.29 14.72
C LEU A 63 -15.33 0.49 14.13
N ARG A 64 -16.31 -0.30 14.57
CA ARG A 64 -17.71 -0.17 14.13
C ARG A 64 -18.27 1.21 14.45
N LEU A 65 -18.16 1.67 15.69
CA LEU A 65 -18.65 2.97 16.13
C LEU A 65 -17.98 4.14 15.36
N LEU A 66 -16.66 4.06 15.14
CA LEU A 66 -15.91 5.06 14.39
C LEU A 66 -16.34 5.12 12.92
N ARG A 67 -16.61 3.96 12.28
CA ARG A 67 -17.14 3.89 10.92
C ARG A 67 -18.48 4.60 10.81
N ASP A 68 -19.41 4.30 11.73
CA ASP A 68 -20.74 4.90 11.78
C ASP A 68 -20.61 6.43 11.94
N ARG A 69 -19.74 6.89 12.83
CA ARG A 69 -19.47 8.33 13.04
C ARG A 69 -18.89 9.00 11.80
N LEU A 70 -17.90 8.40 11.13
CA LEU A 70 -17.27 8.91 9.91
C LEU A 70 -18.26 9.04 8.75
N MET A 71 -19.25 8.19 8.66
CA MET A 71 -20.31 8.29 7.65
C MET A 71 -21.21 9.51 7.86
N LEU A 72 -21.35 9.99 9.11
CA LEU A 72 -22.23 11.10 9.51
C LEU A 72 -21.50 12.45 9.59
N VAL A 73 -20.20 12.47 9.89
CA VAL A 73 -19.41 13.67 10.22
C VAL A 73 -19.39 14.70 9.11
N ALA A 74 -19.48 14.25 7.89
CA ALA A 74 -19.31 15.13 6.74
C ALA A 74 -20.44 14.91 5.71
N PRO A 75 -21.61 15.57 5.89
CA PRO A 75 -22.72 15.47 4.95
C PRO A 75 -22.40 16.06 3.59
N SER A 76 -23.07 15.59 2.54
CA SER A 76 -22.95 16.11 1.18
C SER A 76 -23.71 17.47 1.03
N PRO A 77 -23.22 18.44 0.22
CA PRO A 77 -22.02 18.39 -0.61
C PRO A 77 -20.76 18.73 0.18
N GLN A 78 -19.63 18.12 -0.20
CA GLN A 78 -18.34 18.30 0.47
C GLN A 78 -17.26 18.75 -0.51
N PRO A 79 -16.31 19.62 -0.09
CA PRO A 79 -15.11 19.91 -0.86
C PRO A 79 -14.27 18.61 -1.08
N PHE A 80 -13.55 18.53 -2.19
CA PHE A 80 -12.70 17.40 -2.52
C PHE A 80 -11.78 16.97 -1.36
N ALA A 81 -11.10 17.92 -0.72
CA ALA A 81 -10.18 17.64 0.38
C ALA A 81 -10.87 16.92 1.56
N VAL A 82 -12.11 17.32 1.88
CA VAL A 82 -12.89 16.70 2.98
C VAL A 82 -13.32 15.29 2.59
N VAL A 83 -13.79 15.08 1.36
CA VAL A 83 -14.13 13.74 0.84
C VAL A 83 -12.92 12.82 0.90
N MET A 84 -11.75 13.28 0.45
CA MET A 84 -10.53 12.49 0.46
C MET A 84 -10.04 12.17 1.88
N ALA A 85 -10.12 13.13 2.81
CA ALA A 85 -9.76 12.90 4.21
C ALA A 85 -10.68 11.87 4.87
N ASN A 86 -11.99 12.00 4.67
CA ASN A 86 -12.98 11.08 5.21
C ASN A 86 -12.84 9.66 4.60
N ALA A 87 -12.62 9.56 3.29
CA ALA A 87 -12.39 8.29 2.61
C ALA A 87 -11.11 7.58 3.13
N ARG A 88 -10.01 8.32 3.36
CA ARG A 88 -8.79 7.77 3.96
C ARG A 88 -9.03 7.30 5.40
N ALA A 89 -9.78 8.07 6.20
CA ALA A 89 -10.14 7.68 7.57
C ALA A 89 -10.96 6.39 7.61
N LEU A 90 -11.95 6.24 6.72
CA LEU A 90 -12.74 5.02 6.58
C LEU A 90 -11.88 3.81 6.17
N LEU A 91 -10.91 4.01 5.27
CA LEU A 91 -9.98 2.95 4.88
C LEU A 91 -9.08 2.53 6.05
N ALA A 92 -8.60 3.48 6.86
CA ALA A 92 -7.88 3.20 8.10
C ALA A 92 -8.75 2.44 9.12
N CYS A 93 -10.06 2.69 9.14
CA CYS A 93 -11.06 1.96 9.91
C CYS A 93 -11.40 0.56 9.35
N LYS A 94 -10.71 0.08 8.31
CA LYS A 94 -11.02 -1.19 7.61
C LYS A 94 -12.45 -1.24 7.06
N ALA A 95 -12.91 -0.13 6.50
CA ALA A 95 -14.23 0.01 5.89
C ALA A 95 -14.15 0.37 4.39
N PRO A 96 -13.62 -0.53 3.54
CA PRO A 96 -13.39 -0.22 2.14
C PRO A 96 -14.67 0.10 1.36
N ASP A 97 -15.79 -0.57 1.66
CA ASP A 97 -17.07 -0.29 1.01
C ASP A 97 -17.58 1.11 1.35
N SER A 98 -17.51 1.49 2.63
CA SER A 98 -17.86 2.85 3.08
C SER A 98 -16.93 3.90 2.44
N THR A 99 -15.66 3.57 2.24
CA THR A 99 -14.70 4.41 1.50
C THR A 99 -15.18 4.67 0.08
N GLN A 100 -15.63 3.64 -0.64
CA GLN A 100 -16.17 3.78 -2.00
C GLN A 100 -17.45 4.66 -2.02
N ILE A 101 -18.34 4.48 -1.04
CA ILE A 101 -19.54 5.32 -0.91
C ILE A 101 -19.15 6.80 -0.74
N VAL A 102 -18.20 7.09 0.14
CA VAL A 102 -17.74 8.47 0.37
C VAL A 102 -17.05 9.05 -0.88
N LEU A 103 -16.18 8.28 -1.55
CA LEU A 103 -15.53 8.70 -2.79
C LEU A 103 -16.54 9.04 -3.89
N SER A 104 -17.66 8.31 -3.97
CA SER A 104 -18.72 8.55 -4.97
C SER A 104 -19.43 9.90 -4.80
N ARG A 105 -19.31 10.55 -3.63
CA ARG A 105 -19.92 11.88 -3.36
C ARG A 105 -19.30 13.00 -4.17
N TYR A 106 -18.05 12.81 -4.64
CA TYR A 106 -17.35 13.84 -5.43
C TYR A 106 -17.03 13.37 -6.87
N GLY A 107 -16.58 12.13 -7.02
CA GLY A 107 -16.07 11.60 -8.28
C GLY A 107 -14.64 12.01 -8.59
N PRO A 108 -14.06 11.49 -9.69
CA PRO A 108 -12.71 11.83 -10.10
C PRO A 108 -12.69 13.22 -10.75
N GLY A 109 -12.18 14.22 -10.01
CA GLY A 109 -11.92 15.56 -10.55
C GLY A 109 -10.83 15.55 -11.64
N PRO A 110 -10.47 16.71 -12.20
CA PRO A 110 -9.41 16.84 -13.19
C PRO A 110 -7.99 16.78 -12.56
N GLY A 111 -6.99 16.52 -13.39
CA GLY A 111 -5.57 16.65 -13.03
C GLY A 111 -5.14 15.82 -11.82
N LEU A 112 -4.45 16.44 -10.87
CA LEU A 112 -3.94 15.76 -9.66
C LEU A 112 -5.05 15.19 -8.79
N GLN A 113 -6.20 15.86 -8.70
CA GLN A 113 -7.36 15.37 -7.95
C GLN A 113 -7.88 14.03 -8.53
N ARG A 114 -7.88 13.91 -9.87
CA ARG A 114 -8.23 12.65 -10.54
C ARG A 114 -7.31 11.52 -10.11
N ARG A 115 -5.99 11.78 -10.13
CA ARG A 115 -4.98 10.78 -9.74
C ARG A 115 -5.17 10.35 -8.29
N GLU A 116 -5.27 11.29 -7.34
CA GLU A 116 -5.49 10.98 -5.92
C GLU A 116 -6.77 10.17 -5.70
N TRP A 117 -7.86 10.57 -6.34
CA TRP A 117 -9.13 9.87 -6.25
C TRP A 117 -9.03 8.43 -6.77
N LEU A 118 -8.40 8.23 -7.93
CA LEU A 118 -8.23 6.90 -8.54
C LEU A 118 -7.36 5.99 -7.68
N LEU A 119 -6.28 6.52 -7.11
CA LEU A 119 -5.40 5.77 -6.21
C LEU A 119 -6.13 5.32 -4.95
N LEU A 120 -6.90 6.19 -4.32
CA LEU A 120 -7.67 5.83 -3.12
C LEU A 120 -8.81 4.87 -3.46
N SER A 121 -9.45 5.03 -4.62
CA SER A 121 -10.46 4.09 -5.13
C SER A 121 -9.87 2.70 -5.37
N TRP A 122 -8.67 2.63 -5.97
CA TRP A 122 -7.94 1.37 -6.13
C TRP A 122 -7.61 0.74 -4.76
N GLN A 123 -7.08 1.50 -3.80
CA GLN A 123 -6.76 1.00 -2.47
C GLN A 123 -7.98 0.41 -1.77
N ALA A 124 -9.11 1.12 -1.84
CA ALA A 124 -10.35 0.65 -1.25
C ALA A 124 -10.87 -0.62 -1.95
N ALA A 125 -10.84 -0.67 -3.28
CA ALA A 125 -11.24 -1.84 -4.05
C ALA A 125 -10.35 -3.06 -3.74
N SER A 126 -9.03 -2.85 -3.66
CA SER A 126 -8.06 -3.90 -3.29
C SER A 126 -8.32 -4.43 -1.88
N ALA A 127 -8.61 -3.54 -0.92
CA ALA A 127 -8.93 -3.93 0.46
C ALA A 127 -10.27 -4.66 0.58
N ALA A 128 -11.22 -4.38 -0.31
CA ALA A 128 -12.51 -5.08 -0.42
C ALA A 128 -12.43 -6.39 -1.23
N LEU A 129 -11.28 -6.70 -1.85
CA LEU A 129 -11.11 -7.78 -2.82
C LEU A 129 -12.02 -7.63 -4.05
N ASP A 130 -12.48 -6.41 -4.35
CA ASP A 130 -13.25 -6.08 -5.55
C ASP A 130 -12.31 -5.87 -6.73
N GLN A 131 -12.00 -6.98 -7.41
CA GLN A 131 -11.01 -7.01 -8.49
C GLN A 131 -11.45 -6.13 -9.67
N ASP A 132 -12.74 -6.10 -9.98
CA ASP A 132 -13.26 -5.32 -11.10
C ASP A 132 -13.11 -3.82 -10.88
N ARG A 133 -13.41 -3.33 -9.69
CA ARG A 133 -13.19 -1.91 -9.35
C ARG A 133 -11.71 -1.57 -9.28
N ALA A 134 -10.88 -2.46 -8.77
CA ALA A 134 -9.42 -2.27 -8.74
C ALA A 134 -8.86 -2.13 -10.16
N VAL A 135 -9.23 -3.03 -11.08
CA VAL A 135 -8.89 -2.96 -12.50
C VAL A 135 -9.37 -1.65 -13.13
N LEU A 136 -10.63 -1.30 -12.90
CA LEU A 136 -11.20 -0.06 -13.45
C LEU A 136 -10.43 1.18 -13.00
N ALA A 137 -10.06 1.27 -11.73
CA ALA A 137 -9.30 2.38 -11.19
C ALA A 137 -7.91 2.50 -11.83
N LEU A 138 -7.17 1.38 -11.95
CA LEU A 138 -5.84 1.37 -12.56
C LEU A 138 -5.90 1.63 -14.08
N ARG A 139 -6.85 1.06 -14.82
CA ARG A 139 -7.03 1.35 -16.25
C ARG A 139 -7.36 2.84 -16.49
N ARG A 140 -8.17 3.45 -15.62
CA ARG A 140 -8.44 4.90 -15.67
C ARG A 140 -7.22 5.74 -15.30
N LEU A 141 -6.33 5.24 -14.43
CA LEU A 141 -5.06 5.88 -14.09
C LEU A 141 -4.09 5.86 -15.30
N ALA A 142 -4.10 4.77 -16.08
CA ALA A 142 -3.34 4.65 -17.33
C ALA A 142 -3.78 5.65 -18.41
N ASP A 143 -5.05 6.09 -18.37
CA ASP A 143 -5.63 7.06 -19.32
C ASP A 143 -5.45 6.63 -20.78
N GLY A 144 -5.69 5.34 -21.07
CA GLY A 144 -5.59 4.73 -22.39
C GLY A 144 -4.19 4.23 -22.78
N ASP A 145 -3.15 4.54 -22.02
CA ASP A 145 -1.77 4.09 -22.28
C ASP A 145 -1.23 3.28 -21.08
N LEU A 146 -1.26 1.95 -21.20
CA LEU A 146 -0.80 1.03 -20.15
C LEU A 146 0.69 1.21 -19.81
N THR A 147 1.51 1.69 -20.76
CA THR A 147 2.95 1.88 -20.50
C THR A 147 3.22 2.91 -19.41
N ARG A 148 2.29 3.82 -19.17
CA ARG A 148 2.37 4.82 -18.07
C ARG A 148 2.35 4.18 -16.68
N LEU A 149 1.74 3.00 -16.55
CA LEU A 149 1.69 2.26 -15.28
C LEU A 149 2.99 1.52 -14.97
N ASP A 150 3.86 1.34 -15.94
CA ASP A 150 5.09 0.56 -15.80
C ASP A 150 6.06 1.17 -14.77
N THR A 151 6.21 2.49 -14.81
CA THR A 151 7.07 3.27 -13.88
C THR A 151 6.32 3.85 -12.69
N GLU A 152 5.00 3.74 -12.65
CA GLU A 152 4.18 4.20 -11.53
C GLU A 152 4.27 3.19 -10.38
N LEU A 153 4.98 3.58 -9.30
CA LEU A 153 5.16 2.73 -8.12
C LEU A 153 4.10 3.04 -7.07
N LEU A 154 3.34 2.02 -6.69
CA LEU A 154 2.28 2.11 -5.68
C LEU A 154 2.70 1.38 -4.40
N ILE A 155 2.39 1.97 -3.25
CA ILE A 155 2.64 1.35 -1.95
C ILE A 155 1.58 0.25 -1.73
N VAL A 156 2.05 -0.98 -1.51
CA VAL A 156 1.21 -2.17 -1.26
C VAL A 156 1.30 -2.68 0.17
N GLY A 157 2.18 -2.13 0.97
CA GLY A 157 2.38 -2.51 2.37
C GLY A 157 3.62 -1.89 2.97
N GLN A 158 4.05 -2.44 4.10
CA GLN A 158 5.30 -2.08 4.77
C GLN A 158 6.10 -3.35 5.08
N SER A 159 7.43 -3.23 5.02
CA SER A 159 8.34 -4.28 5.47
C SER A 159 8.33 -4.40 7.00
N VAL A 160 8.99 -5.42 7.53
CA VAL A 160 9.16 -5.62 8.98
C VAL A 160 9.83 -4.41 9.64
N ASP A 161 10.71 -3.72 8.90
CA ASP A 161 11.43 -2.52 9.36
C ASP A 161 10.61 -1.23 9.16
N GLY A 162 9.35 -1.34 8.75
CA GLY A 162 8.45 -0.20 8.52
C GLY A 162 8.67 0.56 7.21
N LEU A 163 9.56 0.08 6.34
CA LEU A 163 9.78 0.70 5.02
C LEU A 163 8.63 0.39 4.06
N PRO A 164 8.22 1.33 3.21
CA PRO A 164 7.14 1.10 2.26
C PRO A 164 7.55 0.03 1.22
N LEU A 165 6.71 -0.97 1.05
CA LEU A 165 6.80 -1.94 -0.04
C LEU A 165 6.05 -1.38 -1.24
N THR A 166 6.75 -1.26 -2.38
CA THR A 166 6.16 -0.75 -3.61
C THR A 166 6.13 -1.80 -4.71
N ARG A 167 5.13 -1.70 -5.59
CA ARG A 167 5.03 -2.46 -6.83
C ARG A 167 4.64 -1.54 -7.98
N SER A 168 5.03 -1.90 -9.20
CA SER A 168 4.56 -1.24 -10.41
C SER A 168 3.02 -1.36 -10.51
N ALA A 169 2.36 -0.26 -10.85
CA ALA A 169 0.92 -0.27 -11.09
C ALA A 169 0.53 -1.20 -12.24
N LEU A 170 1.42 -1.42 -13.21
CA LEU A 170 1.22 -2.37 -14.30
C LEU A 170 1.15 -3.81 -13.77
N ASP A 171 2.11 -4.21 -12.92
CA ASP A 171 2.12 -5.55 -12.30
C ASP A 171 0.90 -5.76 -11.40
N LEU A 172 0.46 -4.71 -10.70
CA LEU A 172 -0.76 -4.75 -9.88
C LEU A 172 -2.02 -4.92 -10.73
N LEU A 173 -2.11 -4.22 -11.86
CA LEU A 173 -3.22 -4.37 -12.81
C LEU A 173 -3.29 -5.80 -13.34
N ALA A 174 -2.15 -6.37 -13.75
CA ALA A 174 -2.10 -7.77 -14.21
C ALA A 174 -2.57 -8.74 -13.13
N ASN A 175 -2.13 -8.55 -11.88
CA ASN A 175 -2.56 -9.40 -10.76
C ASN A 175 -4.08 -9.29 -10.51
N HIS A 176 -4.67 -8.09 -10.61
CA HIS A 176 -6.11 -7.91 -10.45
C HIS A 176 -6.90 -8.56 -11.61
N GLU A 177 -6.39 -8.49 -12.86
CA GLU A 177 -7.01 -9.20 -14.00
C GLU A 177 -6.97 -10.71 -13.79
N LEU A 178 -5.85 -11.28 -13.32
CA LEU A 178 -5.74 -12.70 -12.99
C LEU A 178 -6.72 -13.11 -11.87
N ALA A 179 -6.77 -12.33 -10.80
CA ALA A 179 -7.68 -12.59 -9.69
C ALA A 179 -9.16 -12.47 -10.08
N ALA A 180 -9.47 -11.69 -11.14
CA ALA A 180 -10.79 -11.58 -11.75
C ALA A 180 -11.09 -12.70 -12.77
N GLY A 181 -10.18 -13.66 -12.97
CA GLY A 181 -10.33 -14.76 -13.94
C GLY A 181 -10.14 -14.35 -15.39
N ARG A 182 -9.36 -13.30 -15.67
CA ARG A 182 -9.09 -12.76 -17.01
C ARG A 182 -7.60 -12.89 -17.38
N PRO A 183 -7.08 -14.12 -17.60
CA PRO A 183 -5.66 -14.34 -17.88
C PRO A 183 -5.18 -13.71 -19.19
N GLU A 184 -6.01 -13.66 -20.23
CA GLU A 184 -5.67 -13.04 -21.51
C GLU A 184 -5.44 -11.52 -21.38
N GLU A 185 -6.27 -10.86 -20.57
CA GLU A 185 -6.11 -9.45 -20.25
C GLU A 185 -4.82 -9.21 -19.43
N ALA A 186 -4.51 -10.09 -18.49
CA ALA A 186 -3.28 -10.02 -17.71
C ALA A 186 -2.04 -10.17 -18.61
N VAL A 187 -2.06 -11.09 -19.59
CA VAL A 187 -1.00 -11.23 -20.59
C VAL A 187 -0.82 -9.92 -21.36
N THR A 188 -1.90 -9.34 -21.83
CA THR A 188 -1.87 -8.06 -22.57
C THR A 188 -1.25 -6.94 -21.73
N VAL A 189 -1.61 -6.87 -20.43
CA VAL A 189 -1.08 -5.89 -19.49
C VAL A 189 0.42 -6.10 -19.27
N LEU A 190 0.86 -7.33 -18.98
CA LEU A 190 2.28 -7.63 -18.73
C LEU A 190 3.17 -7.32 -19.91
N LEU A 191 2.70 -7.61 -21.14
CA LEU A 191 3.40 -7.32 -22.40
C LEU A 191 3.47 -5.82 -22.74
N ALA A 192 2.65 -4.98 -22.11
CA ALA A 192 2.74 -3.52 -22.27
C ALA A 192 3.95 -2.92 -21.55
N GLY A 193 4.58 -3.64 -20.62
CA GLY A 193 5.75 -3.18 -19.87
C GLY A 193 6.97 -2.97 -20.75
N ARG A 194 7.73 -1.92 -20.47
CA ARG A 194 8.94 -1.54 -21.21
C ARG A 194 10.20 -1.48 -20.37
N THR A 195 10.07 -1.66 -19.06
CA THR A 195 11.22 -1.69 -18.13
C THR A 195 12.07 -2.92 -18.44
N PRO A 196 13.35 -2.78 -18.84
CA PRO A 196 14.21 -3.90 -19.27
C PRO A 196 14.81 -4.67 -18.08
N GLY A 197 15.58 -5.71 -18.39
CA GLY A 197 16.34 -6.51 -17.44
C GLY A 197 15.43 -7.41 -16.58
N VAL A 198 15.76 -7.58 -15.30
CA VAL A 198 15.06 -8.50 -14.38
C VAL A 198 13.55 -8.32 -14.36
N VAL A 199 13.05 -7.08 -14.54
CA VAL A 199 11.61 -6.82 -14.57
C VAL A 199 10.99 -7.40 -15.84
N ALA A 200 11.62 -7.18 -17.01
CA ALA A 200 11.15 -7.76 -18.27
C ALA A 200 11.22 -9.28 -18.22
N SER A 201 12.35 -9.87 -17.78
CA SER A 201 12.53 -11.31 -17.65
C SER A 201 11.41 -11.94 -16.80
N ARG A 202 11.13 -11.38 -15.62
CA ARG A 202 10.06 -11.85 -14.75
C ARG A 202 8.69 -11.79 -15.43
N ARG A 203 8.35 -10.69 -16.10
CA ARG A 203 7.06 -10.52 -16.80
C ARG A 203 6.91 -11.51 -17.96
N LEU A 204 7.96 -11.67 -18.76
CA LEU A 204 7.96 -12.65 -19.87
C LEU A 204 7.76 -14.07 -19.34
N GLY A 205 8.43 -14.44 -18.23
CA GLY A 205 8.22 -15.72 -17.57
C GLY A 205 6.76 -15.91 -17.10
N GLN A 206 6.17 -14.90 -16.48
CA GLN A 206 4.75 -14.95 -16.07
C GLN A 206 3.81 -15.08 -17.27
N VAL A 207 4.07 -14.37 -18.37
CA VAL A 207 3.27 -14.50 -19.60
C VAL A 207 3.40 -15.89 -20.19
N ALA A 208 4.62 -16.46 -20.22
CA ALA A 208 4.86 -17.82 -20.69
C ALA A 208 4.07 -18.85 -19.88
N GLU A 209 4.11 -18.75 -18.53
CA GLU A 209 3.31 -19.63 -17.65
C GLU A 209 1.81 -19.55 -17.93
N LEU A 210 1.28 -18.35 -18.18
CA LEU A 210 -0.13 -18.15 -18.50
C LEU A 210 -0.53 -18.70 -19.88
N LEU A 211 0.39 -18.68 -20.85
CA LEU A 211 0.15 -19.15 -22.22
C LEU A 211 0.44 -20.65 -22.37
N ALA A 212 1.24 -21.26 -21.51
CA ALA A 212 1.65 -22.66 -21.63
C ALA A 212 0.48 -23.65 -21.90
N PRO A 213 -0.69 -23.55 -21.23
CA PRO A 213 -1.82 -24.43 -21.50
C PRO A 213 -2.57 -24.13 -22.79
N LEU A 214 -2.40 -22.94 -23.39
CA LEU A 214 -3.14 -22.45 -24.56
C LEU A 214 -2.28 -22.45 -25.82
N ASP A 215 -1.03 -22.07 -25.71
CA ASP A 215 -0.06 -21.90 -26.79
C ASP A 215 1.36 -22.24 -26.31
N PRO A 216 1.70 -23.53 -26.24
CA PRO A 216 3.01 -23.98 -25.76
C PRO A 216 4.19 -23.44 -26.57
N GLU A 217 4.05 -23.32 -27.91
CA GLU A 217 5.13 -22.84 -28.76
C GLU A 217 5.48 -21.38 -28.45
N ARG A 218 4.45 -20.54 -28.26
CA ARG A 218 4.63 -19.13 -27.87
C ARG A 218 5.17 -19.01 -26.45
N SER A 219 4.76 -19.91 -25.54
CA SER A 219 5.30 -19.98 -24.18
C SER A 219 6.80 -20.21 -24.20
N ASP A 220 7.29 -21.19 -24.97
CA ASP A 220 8.72 -21.50 -25.06
C ASP A 220 9.53 -20.33 -25.61
N LEU A 221 9.05 -19.66 -26.66
CA LEU A 221 9.68 -18.45 -27.21
C LEU A 221 9.79 -17.31 -26.19
N LEU A 222 8.78 -17.16 -25.33
CA LEU A 222 8.79 -16.13 -24.28
C LEU A 222 9.76 -16.48 -23.15
N LEU A 223 9.92 -17.77 -22.81
CA LEU A 223 10.92 -18.21 -21.84
C LEU A 223 12.34 -17.97 -22.37
N GLU A 224 12.61 -18.26 -23.64
CA GLU A 224 13.89 -17.92 -24.28
C GLU A 224 14.14 -16.40 -24.22
N ALA A 225 13.16 -15.59 -24.62
CA ALA A 225 13.27 -14.12 -24.56
C ALA A 225 13.46 -13.59 -23.12
N ALA A 226 12.95 -14.29 -22.11
CA ALA A 226 13.15 -13.93 -20.71
C ALA A 226 14.58 -14.17 -20.23
N LEU A 227 15.29 -15.15 -20.81
CA LEU A 227 16.68 -15.45 -20.49
C LEU A 227 17.65 -14.43 -21.13
N ASP A 228 17.24 -13.78 -22.21
CA ASP A 228 18.05 -12.81 -22.95
C ASP A 228 17.98 -11.38 -22.36
N GLN A 229 17.18 -11.14 -21.30
CA GLN A 229 17.05 -9.83 -20.65
C GLN A 229 18.14 -9.59 -19.60
#